data_3de52d45e3a1f11f1f73d41f0809141f
#
_entry.id   3de52d45e3a1f11f1f73d41f0809141f
#
_cell.length_a   1.000
_cell.length_b   1.000
_cell.length_c   1.000
_cell.angle_alpha   90.00
_cell.angle_beta   90.00
_cell.angle_gamma   90.00
#
_symmetry.space_group_name_H-M   'P 1'
#
loop_
_entity.id
_entity.type
_entity.pdbx_description
1 polymer ?
#
loop_
_entity_poly.entity_id
_entity_poly.type
_entity_poly.pdbx_seq_one_letter_code
_entity_poly.pdbx_strand_id
1 'polypeptide(L)'
;MTTQPDKPEFWESIFADKKEMWGFEPSTSAVVAKDFFIQKSVKNILIPGFGYGRNAHIFRDNGIRVTGIEISKTAIELARKHFGADIKIHHGSVTDMPFENSLYDGIYCYALIHLLDTTQREKLIRDCYNQLADNGYMVFIAITKEAHTYGTGKFISKDRYEIFEGVKMFFYDREQVQHEFGNAGLFEVTEFVENFPFYLIKCKKDNSIV
;
A
#
# COMPACT_ATOMS: atom_id res chain seq x y z
N MET A 1 4.12 6.82 -39.80
CA MET A 1 3.29 6.69 -38.60
C MET A 1 4.15 7.14 -37.43
N THR A 2 4.01 8.37 -36.97
CA THR A 2 4.71 8.88 -35.80
C THR A 2 4.00 8.31 -34.58
N THR A 3 4.60 7.30 -33.92
CA THR A 3 4.17 6.87 -32.61
C THR A 3 4.32 8.05 -31.66
N GLN A 4 3.21 8.57 -31.14
CA GLN A 4 3.27 9.49 -30.01
C GLN A 4 4.05 8.76 -28.89
N PRO A 5 5.00 9.44 -28.22
CA PRO A 5 5.68 8.85 -27.08
C PRO A 5 4.61 8.44 -26.06
N ASP A 6 4.69 7.19 -25.58
CA ASP A 6 3.78 6.70 -24.54
C ASP A 6 3.79 7.69 -23.37
N LYS A 7 2.59 8.15 -22.99
CA LYS A 7 2.44 9.07 -21.85
C LYS A 7 3.00 8.35 -20.62
N PRO A 8 3.96 8.95 -19.89
CA PRO A 8 4.52 8.29 -18.72
C PRO A 8 3.41 7.97 -17.73
N GLU A 9 3.59 6.87 -17.00
CA GLU A 9 2.67 6.47 -15.94
C GLU A 9 2.55 7.63 -14.93
N PHE A 10 1.35 7.83 -14.38
CA PHE A 10 1.05 9.00 -13.53
C PHE A 10 2.04 9.16 -12.37
N TRP A 11 2.31 8.07 -11.61
CA TRP A 11 3.22 8.12 -10.48
C TRP A 11 4.67 8.30 -10.88
N GLU A 12 5.08 7.78 -12.06
CA GLU A 12 6.41 8.08 -12.62
C GLU A 12 6.59 9.57 -12.83
N SER A 13 5.58 10.24 -13.39
CA SER A 13 5.61 11.69 -13.62
C SER A 13 5.70 12.46 -12.28
N ILE A 14 4.95 12.05 -11.26
CA ILE A 14 4.95 12.69 -9.95
C ILE A 14 6.31 12.55 -9.25
N PHE A 15 6.90 11.35 -9.24
CA PHE A 15 8.22 11.15 -8.61
C PHE A 15 9.36 11.80 -9.38
N ALA A 16 9.26 11.90 -10.72
CA ALA A 16 10.24 12.61 -11.52
C ALA A 16 10.24 14.12 -11.20
N ASP A 17 9.05 14.72 -11.00
CA ASP A 17 8.89 16.14 -10.68
C ASP A 17 9.17 16.45 -9.20
N LYS A 18 8.49 15.75 -8.30
CA LYS A 18 8.42 16.09 -6.85
C LYS A 18 9.36 15.27 -5.97
N LYS A 19 10.01 14.24 -6.53
CA LYS A 19 10.98 13.39 -5.80
C LYS A 19 10.44 12.90 -4.45
N GLU A 20 11.11 13.24 -3.34
CA GLU A 20 10.81 12.84 -1.97
C GLU A 20 9.83 13.80 -1.28
N MET A 21 8.70 14.10 -1.94
CA MET A 21 7.76 15.15 -1.53
C MET A 21 7.14 14.98 -0.13
N TRP A 22 7.16 13.77 0.43
CA TRP A 22 6.64 13.50 1.78
C TRP A 22 7.73 13.44 2.85
N GLY A 23 8.97 13.82 2.52
CA GLY A 23 10.12 13.67 3.43
C GLY A 23 10.49 12.21 3.67
N PHE A 24 11.37 11.97 4.65
CA PHE A 24 11.89 10.63 4.94
C PHE A 24 11.46 10.08 6.30
N GLU A 25 10.83 10.90 7.12
CA GLU A 25 10.27 10.42 8.39
C GLU A 25 9.13 9.44 8.14
N PRO A 26 9.10 8.28 8.83
CA PRO A 26 8.05 7.30 8.66
C PRO A 26 6.70 7.89 9.11
N SER A 27 5.63 7.42 8.49
CA SER A 27 4.29 7.73 8.94
C SER A 27 4.01 7.14 10.33
N THR A 28 3.13 7.76 11.11
CA THR A 28 2.71 7.24 12.42
C THR A 28 2.16 5.81 12.30
N SER A 29 1.39 5.55 11.25
CA SER A 29 0.86 4.22 10.96
C SER A 29 1.94 3.18 10.65
N ALA A 30 3.07 3.58 10.05
CA ALA A 30 4.20 2.67 9.85
C ALA A 30 4.86 2.28 11.17
N VAL A 31 4.96 3.23 12.12
CA VAL A 31 5.45 2.95 13.49
C VAL A 31 4.53 1.93 14.17
N VAL A 32 3.22 2.17 14.15
CA VAL A 32 2.22 1.25 14.74
C VAL A 32 2.26 -0.13 14.08
N ALA A 33 2.35 -0.19 12.74
CA ALA A 33 2.45 -1.45 12.01
C ALA A 33 3.73 -2.21 12.33
N LYS A 34 4.88 -1.50 12.45
CA LYS A 34 6.16 -2.08 12.86
C LYS A 34 6.08 -2.70 14.25
N ASP A 35 5.53 -1.98 15.24
CA ASP A 35 5.39 -2.50 16.61
C ASP A 35 4.47 -3.72 16.65
N PHE A 36 3.37 -3.70 15.91
CA PHE A 36 2.49 -4.84 15.74
C PHE A 36 3.21 -6.04 15.11
N PHE A 37 3.97 -5.85 14.04
CA PHE A 37 4.70 -6.94 13.38
C PHE A 37 5.80 -7.53 14.27
N ILE A 38 6.50 -6.70 15.04
CA ILE A 38 7.48 -7.18 16.04
C ILE A 38 6.79 -8.05 17.10
N GLN A 39 5.66 -7.59 17.65
CA GLN A 39 4.87 -8.35 18.62
C GLN A 39 4.41 -9.71 18.06
N LYS A 40 4.12 -9.77 16.76
CA LYS A 40 3.70 -11.00 16.06
C LYS A 40 4.88 -11.83 15.52
N SER A 41 6.12 -11.45 15.83
CA SER A 41 7.35 -12.12 15.39
C SER A 41 7.51 -12.21 13.86
N VAL A 42 6.93 -11.27 13.12
CA VAL A 42 7.07 -11.13 11.66
C VAL A 42 8.53 -10.89 11.30
N LYS A 43 9.08 -11.62 10.32
CA LYS A 43 10.49 -11.55 9.90
C LYS A 43 10.68 -11.02 8.49
N ASN A 44 9.66 -11.14 7.65
CA ASN A 44 9.70 -10.63 6.29
C ASN A 44 8.34 -10.03 5.90
N ILE A 45 8.38 -8.92 5.18
CA ILE A 45 7.17 -8.23 4.71
C ILE A 45 7.25 -7.87 3.23
N LEU A 46 6.07 -7.83 2.60
CA LEU A 46 5.86 -7.21 1.31
C LEU A 46 5.25 -5.82 1.51
N ILE A 47 5.74 -4.84 0.76
CA ILE A 47 5.18 -3.48 0.73
C ILE A 47 4.72 -3.16 -0.70
N PRO A 48 3.41 -3.36 -1.01
CA PRO A 48 2.81 -2.86 -2.24
C PRO A 48 2.75 -1.33 -2.24
N GLY A 49 3.19 -0.69 -3.34
CA GLY A 49 3.33 0.78 -3.41
C GLY A 49 4.49 1.28 -2.56
N PHE A 50 5.67 0.73 -2.80
CA PHE A 50 6.87 0.99 -2.01
C PHE A 50 7.30 2.46 -2.00
N GLY A 51 7.02 3.20 -3.08
CA GLY A 51 7.49 4.55 -3.29
C GLY A 51 9.02 4.61 -3.23
N TYR A 52 9.57 5.69 -2.69
CA TYR A 52 11.01 5.83 -2.44
C TYR A 52 11.44 5.23 -1.08
N GLY A 53 10.57 4.44 -0.43
CA GLY A 53 10.91 3.70 0.78
C GLY A 53 10.73 4.45 2.09
N ARG A 54 10.02 5.58 2.11
CA ARG A 54 9.77 6.40 3.31
C ARG A 54 9.38 5.57 4.54
N ASN A 55 8.47 4.61 4.36
CA ASN A 55 8.00 3.75 5.45
C ASN A 55 8.79 2.44 5.59
N ALA A 56 9.61 2.09 4.60
CA ALA A 56 10.29 0.79 4.58
C ALA A 56 11.47 0.70 5.55
N HIS A 57 12.17 1.83 5.78
CA HIS A 57 13.37 1.85 6.62
C HIS A 57 13.07 1.45 8.07
N ILE A 58 11.92 1.88 8.63
CA ILE A 58 11.60 1.55 10.02
C ILE A 58 11.43 0.04 10.25
N PHE A 59 10.95 -0.70 9.27
CA PHE A 59 10.87 -2.16 9.35
C PHE A 59 12.25 -2.78 9.26
N ARG A 60 13.06 -2.37 8.27
CA ARG A 60 14.42 -2.88 8.07
C ARG A 60 15.32 -2.60 9.28
N ASP A 61 15.28 -1.42 9.82
CA ASP A 61 16.10 -0.98 10.95
C ASP A 61 15.73 -1.73 12.25
N ASN A 62 14.55 -2.38 12.26
CA ASN A 62 14.10 -3.27 13.33
C ASN A 62 14.21 -4.77 12.97
N GLY A 63 15.04 -5.12 11.99
CA GLY A 63 15.38 -6.52 11.66
C GLY A 63 14.32 -7.26 10.84
N ILE A 64 13.35 -6.57 10.25
CA ILE A 64 12.35 -7.15 9.37
C ILE A 64 12.84 -7.00 7.92
N ARG A 65 12.96 -8.12 7.20
CA ARG A 65 13.30 -8.07 5.77
C ARG A 65 12.14 -7.50 4.97
N VAL A 66 12.48 -6.64 4.01
CA VAL A 66 11.49 -5.91 3.22
C VAL A 66 11.65 -6.25 1.75
N THR A 67 10.53 -6.56 1.08
CA THR A 67 10.42 -6.62 -0.38
C THR A 67 9.38 -5.58 -0.82
N GLY A 68 9.67 -4.82 -1.86
CA GLY A 68 8.77 -3.79 -2.39
C GLY A 68 8.16 -4.18 -3.73
N ILE A 69 7.02 -3.57 -4.07
CA ILE A 69 6.49 -3.47 -5.43
C ILE A 69 6.27 -1.99 -5.71
N GLU A 70 6.80 -1.50 -6.82
CA GLU A 70 6.68 -0.09 -7.20
C GLU A 70 6.59 0.06 -8.72
N ILE A 71 5.67 0.90 -9.18
CA ILE A 71 5.44 1.13 -10.60
C ILE A 71 6.38 2.18 -11.18
N SER A 72 6.87 3.11 -10.36
CA SER A 72 7.76 4.19 -10.77
C SER A 72 9.23 3.76 -10.70
N LYS A 73 9.93 3.83 -11.83
CA LYS A 73 11.39 3.63 -11.89
C LYS A 73 12.13 4.70 -11.10
N THR A 74 11.68 5.94 -11.18
CA THR A 74 12.26 7.06 -10.43
C THR A 74 12.17 6.83 -8.94
N ALA A 75 11.01 6.38 -8.43
CA ALA A 75 10.86 6.05 -7.01
C ALA A 75 11.79 4.91 -6.58
N ILE A 76 11.93 3.86 -7.41
CA ILE A 76 12.88 2.75 -7.16
C ILE A 76 14.32 3.25 -7.11
N GLU A 77 14.71 4.14 -8.01
CA GLU A 77 16.07 4.73 -8.01
C GLU A 77 16.32 5.58 -6.76
N LEU A 78 15.32 6.36 -6.33
CA LEU A 78 15.39 7.10 -5.07
C LEU A 78 15.51 6.14 -3.86
N ALA A 79 14.70 5.09 -3.83
CA ALA A 79 14.79 4.06 -2.79
C ALA A 79 16.19 3.44 -2.71
N ARG A 80 16.79 3.09 -3.85
CA ARG A 80 18.15 2.51 -3.91
C ARG A 80 19.23 3.45 -3.38
N LYS A 81 19.05 4.77 -3.47
CA LYS A 81 19.98 5.74 -2.85
C LYS A 81 19.97 5.66 -1.33
N HIS A 82 18.82 5.36 -0.72
CA HIS A 82 18.68 5.28 0.73
C HIS A 82 18.99 3.88 1.29
N PHE A 83 18.62 2.84 0.55
CA PHE A 83 18.70 1.45 1.02
C PHE A 83 19.89 0.67 0.48
N GLY A 84 20.59 1.20 -0.53
CA GLY A 84 21.59 0.46 -1.30
C GLY A 84 20.98 -0.33 -2.45
N ALA A 85 21.83 -0.84 -3.33
CA ALA A 85 21.42 -1.55 -4.55
C ALA A 85 20.71 -2.89 -4.24
N ASP A 86 20.96 -3.48 -3.07
CA ASP A 86 20.49 -4.81 -2.68
C ASP A 86 19.03 -4.83 -2.19
N ILE A 87 18.39 -3.67 -2.04
CA ILE A 87 16.97 -3.63 -1.70
C ILE A 87 16.14 -4.32 -2.79
N LYS A 88 15.37 -5.32 -2.40
CA LYS A 88 14.51 -6.06 -3.32
C LYS A 88 13.23 -5.29 -3.60
N ILE A 89 13.10 -4.74 -4.82
CA ILE A 89 11.91 -4.05 -5.28
C ILE A 89 11.56 -4.57 -6.66
N HIS A 90 10.37 -5.14 -6.81
CA HIS A 90 9.81 -5.51 -8.09
C HIS A 90 9.27 -4.26 -8.79
N HIS A 91 9.74 -4.01 -10.02
CA HIS A 91 9.21 -2.94 -10.85
C HIS A 91 7.96 -3.41 -11.58
N GLY A 92 6.81 -2.84 -11.26
CA GLY A 92 5.52 -3.15 -11.89
C GLY A 92 4.33 -2.65 -11.09
N SER A 93 3.15 -2.82 -11.67
CA SER A 93 1.89 -2.47 -11.02
C SER A 93 1.52 -3.50 -9.96
N VAL A 94 0.96 -3.06 -8.83
CA VAL A 94 0.37 -3.96 -7.83
C VAL A 94 -0.81 -4.77 -8.39
N THR A 95 -1.38 -4.35 -9.51
CA THR A 95 -2.40 -5.10 -10.23
C THR A 95 -1.86 -6.31 -11.00
N ASP A 96 -0.53 -6.41 -11.15
CA ASP A 96 0.15 -7.51 -11.85
C ASP A 96 0.73 -8.56 -10.89
N MET A 97 0.48 -8.39 -9.57
CA MET A 97 0.88 -9.37 -8.55
C MET A 97 0.34 -10.79 -8.84
N PRO A 98 1.04 -11.85 -8.41
CA PRO A 98 2.33 -11.86 -7.71
C PRO A 98 3.53 -11.74 -8.66
N PHE A 99 4.62 -11.12 -8.21
CA PHE A 99 5.88 -11.04 -8.98
C PHE A 99 6.83 -12.21 -8.67
N GLU A 100 6.55 -12.95 -7.62
CA GLU A 100 7.30 -14.14 -7.21
C GLU A 100 6.43 -15.07 -6.36
N ASN A 101 6.89 -16.31 -6.17
CA ASN A 101 6.17 -17.31 -5.37
C ASN A 101 6.53 -17.30 -3.88
N SER A 102 7.26 -16.27 -3.42
CA SER A 102 7.62 -16.15 -2.00
C SER A 102 6.39 -15.85 -1.16
N LEU A 103 6.32 -16.45 0.03
CA LEU A 103 5.34 -16.10 1.06
C LEU A 103 5.97 -15.13 2.06
N TYR A 104 5.13 -14.26 2.61
CA TYR A 104 5.51 -13.22 3.55
C TYR A 104 4.79 -13.42 4.89
N ASP A 105 5.51 -13.17 6.00
CA ASP A 105 4.91 -13.18 7.33
C ASP A 105 3.98 -11.98 7.53
N GLY A 106 4.27 -10.89 6.81
CA GLY A 106 3.46 -9.68 6.86
C GLY A 106 3.35 -8.94 5.53
N ILE A 107 2.29 -8.14 5.39
CA ILE A 107 2.10 -7.20 4.29
C ILE A 107 1.73 -5.85 4.87
N TYR A 108 2.41 -4.79 4.42
CA TYR A 108 2.11 -3.41 4.79
C TYR A 108 1.80 -2.58 3.55
N CYS A 109 0.54 -2.16 3.40
CA CYS A 109 0.05 -1.38 2.27
C CYS A 109 -0.40 0.02 2.74
N TYR A 110 0.44 1.03 2.50
CA TYR A 110 0.21 2.40 2.97
C TYR A 110 -0.38 3.28 1.86
N ALA A 111 -1.54 3.83 2.12
CA ALA A 111 -2.17 4.90 1.31
C ALA A 111 -2.23 4.62 -0.21
N LEU A 112 -2.28 3.34 -0.60
CA LEU A 112 -2.32 2.88 -1.98
C LEU A 112 -3.71 2.39 -2.40
N ILE A 113 -4.36 1.57 -1.54
CA ILE A 113 -5.59 0.85 -1.93
C ILE A 113 -6.71 1.78 -2.39
N HIS A 114 -6.83 2.93 -1.77
CA HIS A 114 -7.86 3.91 -2.11
C HIS A 114 -7.62 4.66 -3.44
N LEU A 115 -6.46 4.49 -4.07
CA LEU A 115 -6.16 5.02 -5.40
C LEU A 115 -6.70 4.11 -6.51
N LEU A 116 -6.99 2.85 -6.19
CA LEU A 116 -7.39 1.81 -7.12
C LEU A 116 -8.91 1.82 -7.37
N ASP A 117 -9.35 1.30 -8.51
CA ASP A 117 -10.77 1.01 -8.75
C ASP A 117 -11.23 -0.24 -8.01
N THR A 118 -12.52 -0.54 -8.04
CA THR A 118 -13.11 -1.67 -7.30
C THR A 118 -12.45 -2.99 -7.65
N THR A 119 -12.34 -3.32 -8.94
CA THR A 119 -11.74 -4.57 -9.41
C THR A 119 -10.28 -4.69 -8.99
N GLN A 120 -9.54 -3.58 -9.08
CA GLN A 120 -8.14 -3.51 -8.68
C GLN A 120 -7.97 -3.68 -7.16
N ARG A 121 -8.85 -3.07 -6.34
CA ARG A 121 -8.82 -3.22 -4.88
C ARG A 121 -9.08 -4.65 -4.45
N GLU A 122 -10.13 -5.29 -4.99
CA GLU A 122 -10.46 -6.69 -4.73
C GLU A 122 -9.31 -7.62 -5.12
N LYS A 123 -8.69 -7.37 -6.28
CA LYS A 123 -7.52 -8.12 -6.73
C LYS A 123 -6.34 -7.93 -5.78
N LEU A 124 -6.01 -6.70 -5.40
CA LEU A 124 -4.89 -6.41 -4.49
C LEU A 124 -5.06 -7.12 -3.15
N ILE A 125 -6.25 -7.04 -2.52
CA ILE A 125 -6.54 -7.71 -1.24
C ILE A 125 -6.37 -9.22 -1.37
N ARG A 126 -6.95 -9.83 -2.41
CA ARG A 126 -6.84 -11.26 -2.67
C ARG A 126 -5.40 -11.70 -2.91
N ASP A 127 -4.65 -10.98 -3.73
CA ASP A 127 -3.28 -11.34 -4.07
C ASP A 127 -2.34 -11.17 -2.87
N CYS A 128 -2.55 -10.14 -2.05
CA CYS A 128 -1.89 -9.98 -0.77
C CYS A 128 -2.19 -11.16 0.17
N TYR A 129 -3.47 -11.53 0.32
CA TYR A 129 -3.87 -12.67 1.16
C TYR A 129 -3.22 -13.98 0.69
N ASN A 130 -3.17 -14.21 -0.63
CA ASN A 130 -2.57 -15.41 -1.20
C ASN A 130 -1.05 -15.47 -0.99
N GLN A 131 -0.37 -14.32 -0.94
CA GLN A 131 1.07 -14.24 -0.65
C GLN A 131 1.42 -14.20 0.85
N LEU A 132 0.45 -14.21 1.75
CA LEU A 132 0.74 -14.42 3.17
C LEU A 132 1.12 -15.87 3.45
N ALA A 133 2.12 -16.05 4.30
CA ALA A 133 2.35 -17.32 5.00
C ALA A 133 1.18 -17.63 5.93
N ASP A 134 1.04 -18.88 6.32
CA ASP A 134 0.06 -19.30 7.34
C ASP A 134 0.29 -18.53 8.63
N ASN A 135 -0.78 -18.06 9.24
CA ASN A 135 -0.77 -17.14 10.39
C ASN A 135 -0.13 -15.77 10.11
N GLY A 136 0.16 -15.42 8.87
CA GLY A 136 0.67 -14.11 8.47
C GLY A 136 -0.37 -13.00 8.65
N TYR A 137 0.09 -11.75 8.64
CA TYR A 137 -0.73 -10.58 8.91
C TYR A 137 -0.66 -9.56 7.80
N MET A 138 -1.78 -8.90 7.50
CA MET A 138 -1.82 -7.72 6.62
C MET A 138 -2.21 -6.48 7.41
N VAL A 139 -1.56 -5.36 7.10
CA VAL A 139 -1.93 -4.03 7.58
C VAL A 139 -2.12 -3.13 6.38
N PHE A 140 -3.34 -2.60 6.21
CA PHE A 140 -3.68 -1.64 5.17
C PHE A 140 -4.04 -0.29 5.78
N ILE A 141 -3.61 0.78 5.12
CA ILE A 141 -3.93 2.15 5.50
C ILE A 141 -4.77 2.77 4.39
N ALA A 142 -6.03 3.09 4.70
CA ALA A 142 -7.00 3.56 3.73
C ALA A 142 -7.69 4.86 4.21
N ILE A 143 -7.83 5.84 3.30
CA ILE A 143 -8.49 7.12 3.61
C ILE A 143 -9.97 6.90 3.90
N THR A 144 -10.51 7.65 4.88
CA THR A 144 -11.92 7.53 5.29
C THR A 144 -12.79 8.64 4.68
N LYS A 145 -14.11 8.45 4.75
CA LYS A 145 -15.10 9.47 4.38
C LYS A 145 -15.07 10.70 5.28
N GLU A 146 -14.39 10.65 6.42
CA GLU A 146 -14.18 11.79 7.31
C GLU A 146 -13.13 12.77 6.77
N ALA A 147 -12.43 12.44 5.68
CA ALA A 147 -11.49 13.33 5.04
C ALA A 147 -12.21 14.54 4.43
N HIS A 148 -11.68 15.74 4.66
CA HIS A 148 -12.23 16.99 4.13
C HIS A 148 -12.34 17.03 2.59
N THR A 149 -11.63 16.12 1.92
CA THR A 149 -11.67 15.94 0.46
C THR A 149 -12.79 15.01 -0.01
N TYR A 150 -13.47 14.29 0.89
CA TYR A 150 -14.59 13.44 0.51
C TYR A 150 -15.75 14.28 -0.06
N GLY A 151 -16.31 13.82 -1.18
CA GLY A 151 -17.40 14.53 -1.84
C GLY A 151 -16.97 15.78 -2.62
N THR A 152 -15.67 16.09 -2.65
CA THR A 152 -15.13 17.21 -3.45
C THR A 152 -14.54 16.69 -4.78
N GLY A 153 -14.19 17.60 -5.67
CA GLY A 153 -13.61 17.23 -6.95
C GLY A 153 -14.62 16.64 -7.95
N LYS A 154 -14.12 15.91 -8.94
CA LYS A 154 -14.94 15.35 -10.01
C LYS A 154 -15.47 13.97 -9.62
N PHE A 155 -16.78 13.81 -9.56
CA PHE A 155 -17.42 12.52 -9.29
C PHE A 155 -17.07 11.48 -10.37
N ILE A 156 -16.69 10.27 -9.94
CA ILE A 156 -16.39 9.13 -10.82
C ILE A 156 -17.44 8.03 -10.62
N SER A 157 -17.62 7.61 -9.35
CA SER A 157 -18.61 6.62 -8.95
C SER A 157 -18.92 6.81 -7.45
N LYS A 158 -19.82 6.01 -6.89
CA LYS A 158 -20.11 6.06 -5.44
C LYS A 158 -18.82 6.02 -4.64
N ASP A 159 -18.64 7.00 -3.76
CA ASP A 159 -17.51 7.16 -2.85
C ASP A 159 -16.13 7.30 -3.52
N ARG A 160 -16.09 7.55 -4.86
CA ARG A 160 -14.86 7.73 -5.62
C ARG A 160 -14.88 9.04 -6.41
N TYR A 161 -13.83 9.85 -6.23
CA TYR A 161 -13.70 11.18 -6.82
C TYR A 161 -12.29 11.40 -7.35
N GLU A 162 -12.16 12.22 -8.40
CA GLU A 162 -10.87 12.78 -8.80
C GLU A 162 -10.67 14.09 -8.03
N ILE A 163 -9.81 14.03 -7.00
CA ILE A 163 -9.61 15.12 -6.04
C ILE A 163 -8.60 16.13 -6.55
N PHE A 164 -7.50 15.63 -7.12
CA PHE A 164 -6.47 16.41 -7.78
C PHE A 164 -6.36 15.92 -9.21
N GLU A 165 -5.79 16.73 -10.11
CA GLU A 165 -5.62 16.33 -11.49
C GLU A 165 -4.93 14.98 -11.61
N GLY A 166 -5.67 13.98 -12.12
CA GLY A 166 -5.21 12.59 -12.27
C GLY A 166 -5.28 11.71 -11.02
N VAL A 167 -5.50 12.26 -9.82
CA VAL A 167 -5.59 11.48 -8.58
C VAL A 167 -7.03 11.10 -8.29
N LYS A 168 -7.36 9.84 -8.53
CA LYS A 168 -8.67 9.25 -8.26
C LYS A 168 -8.63 8.54 -6.94
N MET A 169 -9.49 8.94 -6.00
CA MET A 169 -9.52 8.40 -4.64
C MET A 169 -10.89 7.82 -4.31
N PHE A 170 -10.88 6.62 -3.75
CA PHE A 170 -12.04 5.99 -3.13
C PHE A 170 -11.97 6.20 -1.62
N PHE A 171 -13.09 6.57 -0.99
CA PHE A 171 -13.15 6.86 0.44
C PHE A 171 -13.90 5.76 1.17
N TYR A 172 -13.29 5.20 2.18
CA TYR A 172 -13.81 4.10 2.95
C TYR A 172 -14.73 4.54 4.10
N ASP A 173 -15.75 3.75 4.36
CA ASP A 173 -16.42 3.65 5.64
C ASP A 173 -16.24 2.24 6.23
N ARG A 174 -16.73 1.99 7.45
CA ARG A 174 -16.58 0.68 8.10
C ARG A 174 -17.32 -0.44 7.37
N GLU A 175 -18.46 -0.14 6.75
CA GLU A 175 -19.22 -1.11 5.97
C GLU A 175 -18.42 -1.58 4.76
N GLN A 176 -17.80 -0.65 4.03
CA GLN A 176 -16.96 -0.98 2.89
C GLN A 176 -15.70 -1.75 3.30
N VAL A 177 -15.08 -1.39 4.42
CA VAL A 177 -13.95 -2.17 4.97
C VAL A 177 -14.38 -3.60 5.27
N GLN A 178 -15.52 -3.79 5.95
CA GLN A 178 -16.05 -5.13 6.24
C GLN A 178 -16.39 -5.91 4.96
N HIS A 179 -16.93 -5.25 3.96
CA HIS A 179 -17.28 -5.86 2.68
C HIS A 179 -16.03 -6.36 1.92
N GLU A 180 -14.97 -5.54 1.82
CA GLU A 180 -13.79 -5.87 1.03
C GLU A 180 -12.79 -6.78 1.78
N PHE A 181 -12.63 -6.60 3.09
CA PHE A 181 -11.62 -7.31 3.89
C PHE A 181 -12.17 -8.46 4.74
N GLY A 182 -13.49 -8.58 4.88
CA GLY A 182 -14.11 -9.59 5.74
C GLY A 182 -13.63 -11.01 5.44
N ASN A 183 -13.60 -11.39 4.15
CA ASN A 183 -13.13 -12.70 3.70
C ASN A 183 -11.60 -12.84 3.67
N ALA A 184 -10.87 -11.79 3.93
CA ALA A 184 -9.42 -11.78 4.03
C ALA A 184 -8.92 -11.84 5.49
N GLY A 185 -9.77 -12.32 6.41
CA GLY A 185 -9.42 -12.49 7.82
C GLY A 185 -9.36 -11.19 8.62
N LEU A 186 -10.22 -10.21 8.29
CA LEU A 186 -10.35 -8.96 9.04
C LEU A 186 -10.63 -9.22 10.51
N PHE A 187 -9.82 -8.64 11.41
CA PHE A 187 -10.03 -8.78 12.85
C PHE A 187 -9.98 -7.46 13.63
N GLU A 188 -9.42 -6.39 13.04
CA GLU A 188 -9.33 -5.09 13.72
C GLU A 188 -9.36 -3.94 12.71
N VAL A 189 -10.09 -2.89 13.03
CA VAL A 189 -10.13 -1.61 12.30
C VAL A 189 -10.00 -0.48 13.31
N THR A 190 -8.92 0.29 13.23
CA THR A 190 -8.64 1.43 14.09
C THR A 190 -8.65 2.72 13.26
N GLU A 191 -9.29 3.75 13.78
CA GLU A 191 -9.25 5.09 13.21
C GLU A 191 -8.03 5.85 13.76
N PHE A 192 -7.38 6.60 12.91
CA PHE A 192 -6.30 7.50 13.33
C PHE A 192 -6.19 8.68 12.35
N VAL A 193 -5.53 9.74 12.79
CA VAL A 193 -5.33 10.94 11.98
C VAL A 193 -3.83 11.19 11.81
N GLU A 194 -3.42 11.31 10.55
CA GLU A 194 -2.13 11.84 10.14
C GLU A 194 -2.37 13.16 9.37
N ASN A 195 -1.93 13.23 8.12
CA ASN A 195 -2.31 14.32 7.20
C ASN A 195 -3.78 14.23 6.75
N PHE A 196 -4.37 13.02 6.84
CA PHE A 196 -5.79 12.73 6.62
C PHE A 196 -6.29 11.75 7.68
N PRO A 197 -7.62 11.67 7.89
CA PRO A 197 -8.20 10.58 8.66
C PRO A 197 -8.13 9.27 7.87
N PHE A 198 -7.61 8.23 8.50
CA PHE A 198 -7.39 6.92 7.93
C PHE A 198 -8.00 5.82 8.80
N TYR A 199 -8.33 4.68 8.17
CA TYR A 199 -8.42 3.39 8.83
C TYR A 199 -7.08 2.66 8.76
N LEU A 200 -6.67 2.10 9.89
CA LEU A 200 -5.65 1.06 9.98
C LEU A 200 -6.40 -0.27 10.08
N ILE A 201 -6.32 -1.06 9.02
CA ILE A 201 -7.07 -2.29 8.81
C ILE A 201 -6.13 -3.46 8.99
N LYS A 202 -6.41 -4.35 9.96
CA LYS A 202 -5.60 -5.53 10.23
C LYS A 202 -6.36 -6.80 9.87
N CYS A 203 -5.69 -7.64 9.09
CA CYS A 203 -6.17 -8.96 8.72
C CYS A 203 -5.14 -10.03 9.10
N LYS A 204 -5.62 -11.26 9.33
CA LYS A 204 -4.79 -12.43 9.59
C LYS A 204 -5.20 -13.56 8.67
N LYS A 205 -4.23 -14.23 8.09
CA LYS A 205 -4.46 -15.48 7.38
C LYS A 205 -4.57 -16.62 8.38
N ASP A 206 -5.72 -17.26 8.43
CA ASP A 206 -5.90 -18.45 9.24
C ASP A 206 -5.15 -19.64 8.62
N ASN A 207 -4.78 -20.61 9.45
CA ASN A 207 -4.27 -21.86 8.97
C ASN A 207 -5.30 -22.49 8.04
N SER A 208 -4.95 -22.77 6.81
CA SER A 208 -5.75 -23.68 5.99
C SER A 208 -5.78 -25.02 6.72
N ILE A 209 -6.93 -25.36 7.29
CA ILE A 209 -7.18 -26.73 7.74
C ILE A 209 -7.21 -27.56 6.44
N VAL A 210 -6.12 -28.28 6.18
CA VAL A 210 -6.03 -29.27 5.12
C VAL A 210 -6.88 -30.48 5.48
#